data_c56ea47a771a0021cf6051cb3616170f
#
_entry.id   c56ea47a771a0021cf6051cb3616170f
#
_cell.length_a   1.000
_cell.length_b   1.000
_cell.length_c   1.000
_cell.angle_alpha   90.00
_cell.angle_beta   90.00
_cell.angle_gamma   90.00
#
_symmetry.space_group_name_H-M   'P 1'
#
loop_
_entity.id
_entity.type
_entity.pdbx_description
1 polymer ?
#
loop_
_entity_poly.entity_id
_entity_poly.type
_entity_poly.pdbx_seq_one_letter_code
_entity_poly.pdbx_strand_id
1 'polypeptide(L)'
;AIQEGKNILLEGQLGSLKDPDHGIYPMVTSSSTLAGYGAIGAGLPPYEIKKTVTVVKAYSSAVGAGAFVSEIFGEEADELRRRGGDGGEFGATTGRPRRMGWFDCVATRYGCRIQGTTDVAFTVLDVLGYLDEIPVCVGYELDGKEITDFPTTSQLERCRPIIEKLPGWKCDIRG
;
A
#
# COMPACT_ATOMS: atom_id res chain seq x y z
N ALA A 1 -30.08 2.51 -12.01
CA ALA A 1 -28.74 2.40 -12.64
C ALA A 1 -28.36 0.95 -12.90
N ILE A 2 -28.29 0.05 -11.87
CA ILE A 2 -27.95 -1.38 -12.08
C ILE A 2 -28.93 -2.06 -13.00
N GLN A 3 -30.25 -1.93 -12.74
CA GLN A 3 -31.30 -2.51 -13.58
C GLN A 3 -31.31 -1.98 -15.02
N GLU A 4 -30.73 -0.83 -15.23
CA GLU A 4 -30.57 -0.19 -16.54
C GLU A 4 -29.24 -0.58 -17.23
N GLY A 5 -28.44 -1.47 -16.61
CA GLY A 5 -27.15 -1.91 -17.14
C GLY A 5 -26.06 -0.85 -17.14
N LYS A 6 -26.16 0.19 -16.28
CA LYS A 6 -25.13 1.24 -16.18
C LYS A 6 -23.92 0.75 -15.37
N ASN A 7 -22.74 1.20 -15.78
CA ASN A 7 -21.52 1.02 -15.00
C ASN A 7 -21.52 1.96 -13.78
N ILE A 8 -21.23 1.42 -12.62
CA ILE A 8 -21.11 2.16 -11.36
C ILE A 8 -19.67 2.01 -10.88
N LEU A 9 -18.99 3.13 -10.70
CA LEU A 9 -17.68 3.18 -10.09
C LEU A 9 -17.82 3.59 -8.62
N LEU A 10 -17.27 2.76 -7.74
CA LEU A 10 -17.14 3.06 -6.30
C LEU A 10 -15.66 3.35 -6.03
N GLU A 11 -15.37 4.51 -5.45
CA GLU A 11 -14.02 4.90 -5.09
C GLU A 11 -13.86 4.83 -3.57
N GLY A 12 -12.93 3.97 -3.11
CA GLY A 12 -12.49 3.92 -1.74
C GLY A 12 -11.29 4.85 -1.50
N GLN A 13 -10.85 4.96 -0.26
CA GLN A 13 -9.80 5.88 0.13
C GLN A 13 -8.85 5.27 1.18
N LEU A 14 -7.74 5.91 1.44
CA LEU A 14 -6.68 5.63 2.42
C LEU A 14 -5.85 4.38 2.11
N GLY A 15 -6.30 3.19 2.46
CA GLY A 15 -5.54 1.96 2.25
C GLY A 15 -5.92 0.85 3.22
N SER A 16 -5.66 -0.38 2.84
CA SER A 16 -6.07 -1.61 3.54
C SER A 16 -5.59 -1.66 4.99
N LEU A 17 -4.34 -1.26 5.25
CA LEU A 17 -3.76 -1.29 6.59
C LEU A 17 -4.29 -0.20 7.54
N LYS A 18 -5.11 0.71 7.04
CA LYS A 18 -5.78 1.75 7.83
C LYS A 18 -7.25 1.44 8.11
N ASP A 19 -7.73 0.28 7.69
CA ASP A 19 -9.08 -0.19 8.01
C ASP A 19 -9.21 -0.44 9.52
N PRO A 20 -10.33 -0.01 10.16
CA PRO A 20 -10.53 -0.17 11.60
C PRO A 20 -10.53 -1.61 12.09
N ASP A 21 -11.06 -2.53 11.26
CA ASP A 21 -11.24 -3.94 11.64
C ASP A 21 -10.06 -4.83 11.20
N HIS A 22 -9.46 -4.53 10.05
CA HIS A 22 -8.45 -5.37 9.41
C HIS A 22 -7.07 -4.70 9.25
N GLY A 23 -6.96 -3.42 9.64
CA GLY A 23 -5.69 -2.69 9.60
C GLY A 23 -4.82 -2.87 10.84
N ILE A 24 -3.84 -1.99 10.98
CA ILE A 24 -2.87 -2.00 12.09
C ILE A 24 -3.41 -1.25 13.32
N TYR A 25 -4.56 -1.65 13.82
CA TYR A 25 -5.18 -1.03 14.99
C TYR A 25 -4.17 -0.91 16.17
N PRO A 26 -4.14 0.22 16.91
CA PRO A 26 -5.06 1.35 16.87
C PRO A 26 -4.70 2.46 15.85
N MET A 27 -3.65 2.31 15.06
CA MET A 27 -3.16 3.31 14.10
C MET A 27 -3.91 3.24 12.76
N VAL A 28 -5.22 3.36 12.81
CA VAL A 28 -6.16 3.23 11.69
C VAL A 28 -6.92 4.54 11.45
N THR A 29 -7.73 4.58 10.39
CA THR A 29 -8.66 5.68 10.13
C THR A 29 -10.02 5.42 10.78
N SER A 30 -10.91 6.41 10.76
CA SER A 30 -12.26 6.33 11.34
C SER A 30 -13.29 5.71 10.38
N SER A 31 -12.92 5.36 9.18
CA SER A 31 -13.83 4.81 8.16
C SER A 31 -13.28 3.52 7.56
N SER A 32 -14.19 2.66 7.10
CA SER A 32 -13.83 1.42 6.42
C SER A 32 -13.18 1.70 5.07
N THR A 33 -12.03 1.07 4.84
CA THR A 33 -11.23 1.27 3.62
C THR A 33 -11.34 0.11 2.64
N LEU A 34 -12.06 -0.95 3.02
CA LEU A 34 -12.19 -2.16 2.20
C LEU A 34 -13.30 -2.04 1.16
N ALA A 35 -13.09 -2.59 -0.02
CA ALA A 35 -14.01 -2.55 -1.15
C ALA A 35 -15.42 -3.08 -0.81
N GLY A 36 -15.51 -4.09 0.08
CA GLY A 36 -16.79 -4.63 0.52
C GLY A 36 -17.73 -3.59 1.14
N TYR A 37 -17.19 -2.58 1.82
CA TYR A 37 -17.98 -1.48 2.39
C TYR A 37 -18.51 -0.51 1.34
N GLY A 38 -17.95 -0.49 0.14
CA GLY A 38 -18.46 0.29 -0.98
C GLY A 38 -19.89 -0.10 -1.34
N ALA A 39 -20.20 -1.39 -1.31
CA ALA A 39 -21.56 -1.88 -1.51
C ALA A 39 -22.51 -1.37 -0.41
N ILE A 40 -22.09 -1.46 0.86
CA ILE A 40 -22.88 -1.00 2.00
C ILE A 40 -23.15 0.50 1.90
N GLY A 41 -22.12 1.30 1.65
CA GLY A 41 -22.23 2.75 1.52
C GLY A 41 -23.10 3.21 0.35
N ALA A 42 -23.11 2.45 -0.74
CA ALA A 42 -23.93 2.73 -1.92
C ALA A 42 -25.36 2.13 -1.85
N GLY A 43 -25.67 1.37 -0.81
CA GLY A 43 -26.94 0.65 -0.69
C GLY A 43 -27.11 -0.47 -1.70
N LEU A 44 -26.03 -1.14 -2.06
CA LEU A 44 -25.99 -2.21 -3.05
C LEU A 44 -25.78 -3.57 -2.39
N PRO A 45 -26.33 -4.65 -2.94
CA PRO A 45 -25.96 -5.99 -2.52
C PRO A 45 -24.46 -6.25 -2.77
N PRO A 46 -23.71 -6.85 -1.82
CA PRO A 46 -22.27 -7.09 -1.98
C PRO A 46 -21.89 -7.89 -3.24
N TYR A 47 -22.75 -8.81 -3.67
CA TYR A 47 -22.54 -9.62 -4.87
C TYR A 47 -22.60 -8.83 -6.19
N GLU A 48 -23.01 -7.54 -6.16
CA GLU A 48 -22.99 -6.66 -7.32
C GLU A 48 -21.61 -6.06 -7.59
N ILE A 49 -20.67 -6.11 -6.64
CA ILE A 49 -19.28 -5.76 -6.89
C ILE A 49 -18.65 -6.88 -7.71
N LYS A 50 -18.41 -6.64 -8.99
CA LYS A 50 -17.85 -7.63 -9.92
C LYS A 50 -16.34 -7.47 -10.11
N LYS A 51 -15.82 -6.28 -9.89
CA LYS A 51 -14.42 -5.95 -10.12
C LYS A 51 -13.91 -5.03 -9.01
N THR A 52 -12.80 -5.43 -8.40
CA THR A 52 -12.10 -4.65 -7.39
C THR A 52 -10.68 -4.38 -7.89
N VAL A 53 -10.41 -3.13 -8.27
CA VAL A 53 -9.07 -2.69 -8.67
C VAL A 53 -8.37 -2.09 -7.45
N THR A 54 -7.32 -2.72 -6.98
CA THR A 54 -6.48 -2.19 -5.90
C THR A 54 -5.34 -1.38 -6.50
N VAL A 55 -5.26 -0.11 -6.12
CA VAL A 55 -4.16 0.77 -6.54
C VAL A 55 -3.00 0.61 -5.58
N VAL A 56 -1.82 0.28 -6.10
CA VAL A 56 -0.61 0.01 -5.33
C VAL A 56 0.55 0.86 -5.88
N LYS A 57 1.30 1.49 -5.00
CA LYS A 57 2.53 2.18 -5.37
C LYS A 57 3.70 1.20 -5.47
N ALA A 58 4.66 1.49 -6.34
CA ALA A 58 5.91 0.73 -6.47
C ALA A 58 6.87 0.89 -5.27
N TYR A 59 6.52 1.71 -4.31
CA TYR A 59 7.16 1.89 -3.00
C TYR A 59 6.07 2.12 -1.96
N SER A 60 6.43 2.11 -0.69
CA SER A 60 5.48 2.32 0.41
C SER A 60 5.61 3.72 1.01
N SER A 61 4.49 4.33 1.37
CA SER A 61 4.48 5.57 2.14
C SER A 61 3.39 5.54 3.20
N ALA A 62 3.63 6.17 4.34
CA ALA A 62 2.67 6.22 5.44
C ALA A 62 2.64 7.59 6.11
N VAL A 63 1.46 7.93 6.63
CA VAL A 63 1.26 9.10 7.49
C VAL A 63 0.93 8.62 8.90
N GLY A 64 1.49 9.29 9.89
CA GLY A 64 1.24 8.99 11.30
C GLY A 64 2.02 7.80 11.84
N ALA A 65 1.71 7.42 13.07
CA ALA A 65 2.34 6.33 13.79
C ALA A 65 1.85 4.95 13.31
N GLY A 66 2.45 3.92 13.87
CA GLY A 66 2.16 2.52 13.62
C GLY A 66 3.32 1.78 12.96
N ALA A 67 3.26 0.47 13.01
CA ALA A 67 4.29 -0.39 12.45
C ALA A 67 4.40 -0.20 10.93
N PHE A 68 5.64 -0.18 10.43
CA PHE A 68 5.95 -0.04 9.03
C PHE A 68 7.23 -0.84 8.75
N VAL A 69 7.10 -2.15 8.53
CA VAL A 69 8.22 -3.09 8.54
C VAL A 69 9.26 -2.76 7.46
N SER A 70 8.84 -2.36 6.26
CA SER A 70 9.72 -1.99 5.15
C SER A 70 10.19 -0.53 5.18
N GLU A 71 10.03 0.18 6.31
CA GLU A 71 10.42 1.59 6.45
C GLU A 71 11.92 1.80 6.29
N ILE A 72 12.28 2.88 5.59
CA ILE A 72 13.65 3.34 5.38
C ILE A 72 13.85 4.73 5.98
N PHE A 73 15.11 5.07 6.28
CA PHE A 73 15.48 6.29 6.99
C PHE A 73 16.66 7.00 6.31
N GLY A 74 16.91 8.24 6.75
CA GLY A 74 18.06 9.02 6.29
C GLY A 74 17.95 9.44 4.82
N GLU A 75 19.09 9.57 4.16
CA GLU A 75 19.20 10.12 2.80
C GLU A 75 18.40 9.29 1.77
N GLU A 76 18.35 7.99 1.94
CA GLU A 76 17.58 7.08 1.06
C GLU A 76 16.07 7.40 1.12
N ALA A 77 15.54 7.59 2.33
CA ALA A 77 14.14 7.97 2.52
C ALA A 77 13.86 9.38 1.98
N ASP A 78 14.78 10.32 2.18
CA ASP A 78 14.65 11.70 1.73
C ASP A 78 14.66 11.79 0.20
N GLU A 79 15.55 11.03 -0.46
CA GLU A 79 15.60 10.97 -1.91
C GLU A 79 14.34 10.37 -2.52
N LEU A 80 13.87 9.24 -1.99
CA LEU A 80 12.63 8.61 -2.46
C LEU A 80 11.43 9.54 -2.21
N ARG A 81 11.37 10.20 -1.05
CA ARG A 81 10.31 11.16 -0.72
C ARG A 81 10.27 12.33 -1.70
N ARG A 82 11.43 12.88 -2.02
CA ARG A 82 11.55 14.03 -2.94
C ARG A 82 11.12 13.66 -4.36
N ARG A 83 11.39 12.43 -4.80
CA ARG A 83 11.03 11.93 -6.14
C ARG A 83 9.60 11.44 -6.24
N GLY A 84 9.00 11.04 -5.12
CA GLY A 84 7.69 10.42 -5.10
C GLY A 84 6.55 11.37 -5.48
N GLY A 85 5.60 10.87 -6.28
CA GLY A 85 4.43 11.65 -6.72
C GLY A 85 4.77 12.92 -7.50
N ASP A 86 3.76 13.71 -7.83
CA ASP A 86 3.92 14.96 -8.61
C ASP A 86 4.55 16.12 -7.83
N GLY A 87 4.61 16.03 -6.52
CA GLY A 87 5.15 17.09 -5.66
C GLY A 87 5.95 16.55 -4.48
N GLY A 88 6.38 15.29 -4.55
CA GLY A 88 7.01 14.59 -3.44
C GLY A 88 6.00 13.97 -2.47
N GLU A 89 6.49 13.08 -1.64
CA GLU A 89 5.66 12.39 -0.63
C GLU A 89 5.51 13.24 0.63
N PHE A 90 4.68 14.27 0.52
CA PHE A 90 4.31 15.18 1.62
C PHE A 90 2.79 15.16 1.83
N GLY A 91 2.36 15.52 3.03
CA GLY A 91 0.94 15.63 3.33
C GLY A 91 0.31 16.78 2.56
N ALA A 92 -0.76 16.52 1.80
CA ALA A 92 -1.40 17.52 0.93
C ALA A 92 -1.83 18.79 1.68
N THR A 93 -2.35 18.64 2.91
CA THR A 93 -2.83 19.77 3.72
C THR A 93 -1.75 20.33 4.64
N THR A 94 -0.92 19.49 5.22
CA THR A 94 0.01 19.87 6.29
C THR A 94 1.45 20.08 5.81
N GLY A 95 1.79 19.63 4.61
CA GLY A 95 3.16 19.62 4.11
C GLY A 95 4.11 18.69 4.89
N ARG A 96 3.61 17.89 5.84
CA ARG A 96 4.47 17.01 6.64
C ARG A 96 5.10 15.92 5.77
N PRO A 97 6.40 15.63 5.94
CA PRO A 97 7.04 14.54 5.23
C PRO A 97 6.40 13.21 5.61
N ARG A 98 6.08 12.42 4.61
CA ARG A 98 5.59 11.05 4.81
C ARG A 98 6.75 10.13 5.17
N ARG A 99 6.46 9.11 5.97
CA ARG A 99 7.36 7.98 6.18
C ARG A 99 7.47 7.20 4.88
N MET A 100 8.67 6.76 4.54
CA MET A 100 8.94 6.07 3.29
C MET A 100 9.40 4.65 3.55
N GLY A 101 9.13 3.76 2.62
CA GLY A 101 9.58 2.38 2.67
C GLY A 101 9.65 1.76 1.28
N TRP A 102 10.37 0.66 1.16
CA TRP A 102 10.39 -0.12 -0.06
C TRP A 102 9.05 -0.83 -0.29
N PHE A 103 8.82 -1.25 -1.53
CA PHE A 103 7.64 -2.06 -1.84
C PHE A 103 7.61 -3.31 -0.96
N ASP A 104 6.45 -3.57 -0.35
CA ASP A 104 6.27 -4.63 0.64
C ASP A 104 5.30 -5.69 0.10
N CYS A 105 5.86 -6.82 -0.32
CA CYS A 105 5.07 -7.94 -0.84
C CYS A 105 4.14 -8.56 0.20
N VAL A 106 4.56 -8.61 1.47
CA VAL A 106 3.77 -9.21 2.55
C VAL A 106 2.54 -8.36 2.84
N ALA A 107 2.75 -7.06 3.07
CA ALA A 107 1.67 -6.11 3.31
C ALA A 107 0.73 -5.97 2.09
N THR A 108 1.29 -5.91 0.88
CA THR A 108 0.50 -5.79 -0.35
C THR A 108 -0.34 -7.04 -0.61
N ARG A 109 0.22 -8.23 -0.44
CA ARG A 109 -0.53 -9.50 -0.58
C ARG A 109 -1.68 -9.58 0.42
N TYR A 110 -1.43 -9.21 1.67
CA TYR A 110 -2.48 -9.13 2.69
C TYR A 110 -3.56 -8.11 2.29
N GLY A 111 -3.17 -6.89 1.91
CA GLY A 111 -4.09 -5.85 1.48
C GLY A 111 -4.97 -6.29 0.30
N CYS A 112 -4.39 -6.87 -0.73
CA CYS A 112 -5.13 -7.40 -1.88
C CYS A 112 -6.12 -8.50 -1.48
N ARG A 113 -5.72 -9.38 -0.55
CA ARG A 113 -6.57 -10.47 -0.07
C ARG A 113 -7.81 -9.95 0.65
N ILE A 114 -7.65 -9.01 1.59
CA ILE A 114 -8.78 -8.46 2.36
C ILE A 114 -9.68 -7.53 1.54
N GLN A 115 -9.14 -6.92 0.47
CA GLN A 115 -9.92 -6.14 -0.48
C GLN A 115 -10.76 -7.01 -1.43
N GLY A 116 -10.44 -8.30 -1.58
CA GLY A 116 -11.03 -9.13 -2.61
C GLY A 116 -10.60 -8.70 -4.02
N THR A 117 -9.34 -8.33 -4.16
CA THR A 117 -8.75 -7.75 -5.39
C THR A 117 -8.88 -8.70 -6.58
N THR A 118 -9.44 -8.21 -7.67
CA THR A 118 -9.46 -8.91 -8.97
C THR A 118 -8.32 -8.43 -9.88
N ASP A 119 -7.95 -7.16 -9.76
CA ASP A 119 -6.91 -6.54 -10.57
C ASP A 119 -6.08 -5.57 -9.71
N VAL A 120 -4.80 -5.42 -10.05
CA VAL A 120 -3.91 -4.46 -9.41
C VAL A 120 -3.49 -3.40 -10.42
N ALA A 121 -3.70 -2.13 -10.08
CA ALA A 121 -3.08 -1.01 -10.76
C ALA A 121 -1.77 -0.65 -10.05
N PHE A 122 -0.65 -1.05 -10.63
CA PHE A 122 0.68 -0.78 -10.10
C PHE A 122 1.18 0.58 -10.60
N THR A 123 1.40 1.52 -9.71
CA THR A 123 1.62 2.93 -10.03
C THR A 123 3.01 3.42 -9.59
N VAL A 124 3.40 4.58 -10.09
CA VAL A 124 4.65 5.32 -9.76
C VAL A 124 5.93 4.50 -9.91
N LEU A 125 5.94 3.58 -10.86
CA LEU A 125 7.14 2.80 -11.22
C LEU A 125 8.26 3.70 -11.72
N ASP A 126 7.94 4.74 -12.47
CA ASP A 126 8.86 5.72 -13.02
C ASP A 126 9.72 6.41 -11.94
N VAL A 127 9.18 6.58 -10.74
CA VAL A 127 9.89 7.15 -9.59
C VAL A 127 11.16 6.37 -9.24
N LEU A 128 11.18 5.06 -9.44
CA LEU A 128 12.31 4.18 -9.10
C LEU A 128 13.41 4.13 -10.17
N GLY A 129 13.23 4.84 -11.30
CA GLY A 129 14.18 4.83 -12.42
C GLY A 129 15.58 5.39 -12.11
N TYR A 130 15.78 6.00 -10.94
CA TYR A 130 17.11 6.46 -10.49
C TYR A 130 17.97 5.35 -9.85
N LEU A 131 17.37 4.23 -9.47
CA LEU A 131 18.04 3.13 -8.78
C LEU A 131 18.75 2.19 -9.76
N ASP A 132 19.94 1.72 -9.39
CA ASP A 132 20.64 0.62 -10.07
C ASP A 132 20.00 -0.72 -9.74
N GLU A 133 19.64 -0.88 -8.48
CA GLU A 133 18.93 -2.03 -7.94
C GLU A 133 17.73 -1.54 -7.13
N ILE A 134 16.58 -2.17 -7.32
CA ILE A 134 15.33 -1.84 -6.64
C ILE A 134 15.13 -2.78 -5.48
N PRO A 135 15.22 -2.30 -4.22
CA PRO A 135 14.95 -3.13 -3.05
C PRO A 135 13.45 -3.42 -2.94
N VAL A 136 13.12 -4.68 -2.62
CA VAL A 136 11.76 -5.16 -2.42
C VAL A 136 11.72 -5.99 -1.15
N CYS A 137 10.79 -5.70 -0.26
CA CYS A 137 10.54 -6.51 0.93
C CYS A 137 9.72 -7.75 0.54
N VAL A 138 10.35 -8.90 0.50
CA VAL A 138 9.75 -10.16 0.03
C VAL A 138 9.18 -11.01 1.16
N GLY A 139 9.65 -10.79 2.38
CA GLY A 139 9.26 -11.51 3.58
C GLY A 139 9.58 -10.71 4.85
N TYR A 140 9.19 -11.24 6.00
CA TYR A 140 9.56 -10.70 7.29
C TYR A 140 10.29 -11.78 8.11
N GLU A 141 11.26 -11.35 8.90
CA GLU A 141 11.81 -12.15 9.98
C GLU A 141 11.04 -11.79 11.27
N LEU A 142 10.46 -12.78 11.92
CA LEU A 142 9.78 -12.66 13.20
C LEU A 142 10.36 -13.70 14.17
N ASP A 143 11.00 -13.25 15.23
CA ASP A 143 11.59 -14.10 16.28
C ASP A 143 12.50 -15.21 15.71
N GLY A 144 13.32 -14.85 14.71
CA GLY A 144 14.28 -15.76 14.06
C GLY A 144 13.65 -16.71 13.02
N LYS A 145 12.41 -16.50 12.64
CA LYS A 145 11.72 -17.27 11.59
C LYS A 145 11.29 -16.34 10.46
N GLU A 146 11.51 -16.81 9.25
CA GLU A 146 10.97 -16.16 8.05
C GLU A 146 9.48 -16.43 7.93
N ILE A 147 8.71 -15.37 7.66
CA ILE A 147 7.27 -15.43 7.39
C ILE A 147 6.93 -14.62 6.14
N THR A 148 5.94 -15.10 5.40
CA THR A 148 5.40 -14.43 4.21
C THR A 148 3.94 -14.04 4.36
N ASP A 149 3.30 -14.48 5.42
CA ASP A 149 1.97 -14.04 5.82
C ASP A 149 2.04 -12.83 6.74
N PHE A 150 1.11 -11.90 6.57
CA PHE A 150 1.04 -10.68 7.37
C PHE A 150 0.67 -11.04 8.83
N PRO A 151 1.52 -10.71 9.80
CA PRO A 151 1.32 -11.08 11.19
C PRO A 151 0.29 -10.17 11.89
N THR A 152 -0.02 -10.48 13.14
CA THR A 152 -0.87 -9.61 13.96
C THR A 152 -0.17 -8.29 14.27
N THR A 153 -0.93 -7.23 14.56
CA THR A 153 -0.38 -5.90 14.85
C THR A 153 0.66 -5.92 15.98
N SER A 154 0.43 -6.71 17.03
CA SER A 154 1.36 -6.83 18.15
C SER A 154 2.70 -7.51 17.79
N GLN A 155 2.75 -8.22 16.70
CA GLN A 155 3.97 -8.87 16.20
C GLN A 155 4.75 -7.99 15.21
N LEU A 156 4.06 -7.07 14.52
CA LEU A 156 4.67 -6.22 13.48
C LEU A 156 5.87 -5.41 13.96
N GLU A 157 5.84 -4.91 15.21
CA GLU A 157 6.93 -4.12 15.78
C GLU A 157 8.22 -4.94 16.00
N ARG A 158 8.10 -6.28 16.04
CA ARG A 158 9.24 -7.19 16.16
C ARG A 158 9.73 -7.71 14.82
N CYS A 159 8.97 -7.47 13.76
CA CYS A 159 9.34 -7.90 12.42
C CYS A 159 10.50 -7.08 11.87
N ARG A 160 11.35 -7.74 11.10
CA ARG A 160 12.39 -7.12 10.28
C ARG A 160 12.14 -7.46 8.82
N PRO A 161 12.35 -6.52 7.89
CA PRO A 161 12.15 -6.80 6.48
C PRO A 161 13.24 -7.72 5.94
N ILE A 162 12.86 -8.68 5.11
CA ILE A 162 13.77 -9.45 4.27
C ILE A 162 13.74 -8.78 2.89
N ILE A 163 14.87 -8.19 2.51
CA ILE A 163 14.99 -7.40 1.29
C ILE A 163 15.70 -8.20 0.21
N GLU A 164 15.07 -8.31 -0.95
CA GLU A 164 15.70 -8.72 -2.21
C GLU A 164 15.90 -7.50 -3.10
N LYS A 165 16.93 -7.54 -3.95
CA LYS A 165 17.24 -6.49 -4.91
C LYS A 165 16.97 -6.98 -6.32
N LEU A 166 16.11 -6.25 -7.03
CA LEU A 166 15.82 -6.50 -8.44
C LEU A 166 16.62 -5.53 -9.31
N PRO A 167 16.99 -5.91 -10.55
CA PRO A 167 17.65 -4.98 -11.47
C PRO A 167 16.81 -3.74 -11.73
N GLY A 168 17.40 -2.56 -11.63
CA GLY A 168 16.80 -1.30 -12.03
C GLY A 168 16.84 -1.13 -13.56
N TRP A 169 15.95 -0.30 -14.08
CA TRP A 169 15.87 -0.04 -15.54
C TRP A 169 16.61 1.22 -16.00
N LYS A 170 16.91 2.18 -15.12
CA LYS A 170 17.69 3.40 -15.40
C LYS A 170 17.26 4.17 -16.66
N CYS A 171 16.01 4.10 -17.03
CA CYS A 171 15.46 4.81 -18.19
C CYS A 171 14.09 5.42 -17.86
N ASP A 172 13.65 6.37 -18.69
CA ASP A 172 12.28 6.88 -18.62
C ASP A 172 11.34 5.82 -19.19
N ILE A 173 10.35 5.42 -18.38
CA ILE A 173 9.33 4.42 -18.72
C ILE A 173 7.94 5.03 -18.90
N ARG A 174 7.85 6.37 -18.97
CA ARG A 174 6.60 7.13 -19.16
C ARG A 174 6.21 7.31 -20.61
N GLY A 175 6.74 6.53 -21.52
CA GLY A 175 6.55 6.59 -22.95
C GLY A 175 5.13 6.32 -23.45
#